data_c4961b7148113a24542a9d17e61ed010
#
_entry.id   c4961b7148113a24542a9d17e61ed010
#
_cell.length_a   1.000
_cell.length_b   1.000
_cell.length_c   1.000
_cell.angle_alpha   90.00
_cell.angle_beta   90.00
_cell.angle_gamma   90.00
#
_symmetry.space_group_name_H-M   'P 1'
#
loop_
_entity.id
_entity.type
_entity.pdbx_description
1 polymer ?
#
loop_
_entity_poly.entity_id
_entity_poly.type
_entity_poly.pdbx_seq_one_letter_code
_entity_poly.pdbx_strand_id
1 'polypeptide(L)'
;GNLEKLELLMEMMEEWGIIHKDGKNYFPTGSSIDVWSEAVAYQASLEADFKRICLQDQGLYNLIWHPVKGFRGDKVARFRGIMGLFEQRKIIFNKFRKMTHLTDEIVNFGVSSHDDCVDALVWLCNGLMTRGKLELEY
;
A
#
# COMPACT_ATOMS: atom_id res chain seq x y z
N GLY A 1 1.48 6.54 18.40
CA GLY A 1 2.61 7.16 17.71
C GLY A 1 3.04 6.42 16.45
N ASN A 2 4.12 6.88 15.83
CA ASN A 2 4.62 6.27 14.60
C ASN A 2 5.05 4.81 14.78
N LEU A 3 5.64 4.47 15.92
CA LEU A 3 6.10 3.09 16.18
C LEU A 3 4.95 2.08 16.12
N GLU A 4 3.83 2.41 16.76
CA GLU A 4 2.63 1.54 16.77
C GLU A 4 2.06 1.35 15.36
N LYS A 5 2.02 2.43 14.58
CA LYS A 5 1.57 2.37 13.19
C LYS A 5 2.48 1.51 12.32
N LEU A 6 3.78 1.61 12.55
CA LEU A 6 4.78 0.83 11.82
C LEU A 6 4.72 -0.65 12.20
N GLU A 7 4.53 -0.97 13.47
CA GLU A 7 4.34 -2.34 13.91
C GLU A 7 3.10 -2.96 13.27
N LEU A 8 2.00 -2.22 13.23
CA LEU A 8 0.77 -2.68 12.57
C LEU A 8 1.00 -2.89 11.08
N LEU A 9 1.71 -1.99 10.41
CA LEU A 9 2.05 -2.14 9.00
C LEU A 9 2.87 -3.40 8.76
N MET A 10 3.87 -3.67 9.59
CA MET A 10 4.69 -4.88 9.48
C MET A 10 3.86 -6.15 9.66
N GLU A 11 2.95 -6.18 10.64
CA GLU A 11 2.04 -7.30 10.85
C GLU A 11 1.15 -7.53 9.61
N MET A 12 0.60 -6.46 9.05
CA MET A 12 -0.24 -6.55 7.85
C MET A 12 0.55 -7.05 6.64
N MET A 13 1.77 -6.57 6.45
CA MET A 13 2.64 -7.01 5.35
C MET A 13 3.01 -8.49 5.50
N GLU A 14 3.23 -8.96 6.72
CA GLU A 14 3.47 -10.38 6.99
C GLU A 14 2.22 -11.21 6.70
N GLU A 15 1.06 -10.77 7.19
CA GLU A 15 -0.22 -11.44 6.93
C GLU A 15 -0.52 -11.55 5.43
N TRP A 16 -0.17 -10.53 4.67
CA TRP A 16 -0.37 -10.50 3.21
C TRP A 16 0.72 -11.26 2.44
N GLY A 17 1.74 -11.74 3.12
CA GLY A 17 2.81 -12.51 2.51
C GLY A 17 3.84 -11.66 1.74
N ILE A 18 3.87 -10.35 1.96
CA ILE A 18 4.85 -9.44 1.36
C ILE A 18 6.20 -9.58 2.04
N ILE A 19 6.19 -9.78 3.34
CA ILE A 19 7.36 -10.07 4.15
C ILE A 19 7.12 -11.35 4.96
N HIS A 20 8.19 -11.95 5.41
CA HIS A 20 8.14 -13.07 6.35
C HIS A 20 9.11 -12.82 7.49
N LYS A 21 8.81 -13.40 8.64
CA LYS A 21 9.63 -13.28 9.84
C LYS A 21 10.48 -14.53 10.01
N ASP A 22 11.77 -14.33 10.26
CA ASP A 22 12.68 -15.39 10.63
C ASP A 22 13.45 -14.95 11.89
N GLY A 23 13.13 -15.60 13.01
CA GLY A 23 13.63 -15.16 14.32
C GLY A 23 13.09 -13.79 14.68
N LYS A 24 13.96 -12.80 14.83
CA LYS A 24 13.61 -11.42 15.19
C LYS A 24 13.50 -10.51 13.96
N ASN A 25 13.95 -10.95 12.80
CA ASN A 25 14.08 -10.12 11.62
C ASN A 25 12.99 -10.41 10.60
N TYR A 26 12.56 -9.37 9.90
CA TYR A 26 11.68 -9.47 8.76
C TYR A 26 12.48 -9.45 7.46
N PHE A 27 12.05 -10.24 6.50
CA PHE A 27 12.66 -10.33 5.18
C PHE A 27 11.60 -10.17 4.10
N PRO A 28 11.91 -9.52 2.97
CA PRO A 28 10.97 -9.46 1.85
C PRO A 28 10.77 -10.86 1.25
N THR A 29 9.55 -11.16 0.84
CA THR A 29 9.25 -12.42 0.13
C THR A 29 9.88 -12.42 -1.26
N GLY A 30 9.93 -11.25 -1.90
CA GLY A 30 10.62 -11.05 -3.17
C GLY A 30 11.98 -10.38 -3.00
N SER A 31 12.51 -9.85 -4.11
CA SER A 31 13.83 -9.20 -4.12
C SER A 31 13.81 -7.77 -3.59
N SER A 32 12.67 -7.10 -3.64
CA SER A 32 12.50 -5.73 -3.16
C SER A 32 11.05 -5.47 -2.77
N ILE A 33 10.83 -4.39 -2.01
CA ILE A 33 9.50 -3.92 -1.63
C ILE A 33 9.39 -2.46 -2.03
N ASP A 34 8.37 -2.14 -2.80
CA ASP A 34 8.03 -0.77 -3.15
C ASP A 34 6.88 -0.29 -2.27
N VAL A 35 7.07 0.83 -1.58
CA VAL A 35 6.06 1.45 -0.73
C VAL A 35 5.67 2.81 -1.32
N TRP A 36 4.38 2.99 -1.58
CA TRP A 36 3.82 4.22 -2.13
C TRP A 36 3.10 4.98 -1.02
N SER A 37 3.49 6.21 -0.80
CA SER A 37 2.98 7.03 0.30
C SER A 37 2.65 8.43 -0.19
N GLU A 38 1.56 9.00 0.32
CA GLU A 38 1.20 10.38 0.03
C GLU A 38 2.27 11.33 0.60
N ALA A 39 2.73 12.28 -0.24
CA ALA A 39 3.79 13.22 0.12
C ALA A 39 3.25 14.44 0.86
N VAL A 40 2.85 14.25 2.12
CA VAL A 40 2.48 15.33 3.02
C VAL A 40 3.49 15.40 4.17
N ALA A 41 3.57 16.53 4.86
CA ALA A 41 4.58 16.76 5.91
C ALA A 41 4.60 15.67 6.99
N TYR A 42 3.42 15.22 7.40
CA TYR A 42 3.26 14.12 8.35
C TYR A 42 3.85 12.80 7.82
N GLN A 43 3.65 12.53 6.54
CA GLN A 43 4.14 11.31 5.90
C GLN A 43 5.66 11.30 5.75
N ALA A 44 6.29 12.46 5.62
CA ALA A 44 7.74 12.55 5.55
C ALA A 44 8.40 12.07 6.86
N SER A 45 7.81 12.41 8.01
CA SER A 45 8.27 11.91 9.32
C SER A 45 8.10 10.40 9.43
N LEU A 46 6.97 9.88 8.96
CA LEU A 46 6.69 8.43 8.95
C LEU A 46 7.68 7.69 8.06
N GLU A 47 7.99 8.24 6.89
CA GLU A 47 8.98 7.67 5.97
C GLU A 47 10.36 7.56 6.62
N ALA A 48 10.84 8.63 7.27
CA ALA A 48 12.13 8.64 7.93
C ALA A 48 12.21 7.59 9.04
N ASP A 49 11.19 7.50 9.87
CA ASP A 49 11.12 6.50 10.94
C ASP A 49 11.07 5.08 10.39
N PHE A 50 10.29 4.86 9.33
CA PHE A 50 10.17 3.54 8.71
C PHE A 50 11.49 3.08 8.10
N LYS A 51 12.18 3.96 7.38
CA LYS A 51 13.51 3.68 6.82
C LYS A 51 14.52 3.34 7.90
N ARG A 52 14.50 4.06 9.01
CA ARG A 52 15.38 3.79 10.14
C ARG A 52 15.12 2.41 10.74
N ILE A 53 13.86 2.04 10.94
CA ILE A 53 13.47 0.72 11.45
C ILE A 53 13.91 -0.38 10.47
N CYS A 54 13.73 -0.18 9.18
CA CYS A 54 14.15 -1.14 8.16
C CYS A 54 15.68 -1.34 8.14
N LEU A 55 16.46 -0.27 8.39
CA LEU A 55 17.91 -0.36 8.49
C LEU A 55 18.37 -1.10 9.76
N GLN A 56 17.62 -0.96 10.86
CA GLN A 56 17.86 -1.68 12.09
C GLN A 56 17.47 -3.15 11.99
N ASP A 57 16.38 -3.42 11.28
CA ASP A 57 15.96 -4.78 10.94
C ASP A 57 16.64 -5.18 9.63
N GLN A 58 17.72 -5.91 9.74
CA GLN A 58 18.66 -6.21 8.65
C GLN A 58 18.02 -6.88 7.43
N GLY A 59 16.78 -7.38 7.55
CA GLY A 59 16.10 -8.04 6.45
C GLY A 59 15.42 -7.10 5.45
N LEU A 60 15.22 -5.82 5.79
CA LEU A 60 14.38 -4.91 5.01
C LEU A 60 15.12 -3.75 4.35
N TYR A 61 16.42 -3.90 4.12
CA TYR A 61 17.23 -2.86 3.49
C TYR A 61 16.87 -2.60 2.01
N ASN A 62 16.16 -3.50 1.36
CA ASN A 62 15.73 -3.35 -0.05
C ASN A 62 14.35 -2.70 -0.20
N LEU A 63 13.89 -2.00 0.82
CA LEU A 63 12.65 -1.26 0.75
C LEU A 63 12.86 0.06 0.00
N ILE A 64 12.03 0.29 -1.01
CA ILE A 64 12.07 1.50 -1.82
C ILE A 64 10.80 2.31 -1.53
N TRP A 65 10.98 3.53 -1.04
CA TRP A 65 9.89 4.42 -0.70
C TRP A 65 9.64 5.39 -1.84
N HIS A 66 8.37 5.46 -2.30
CA HIS A 66 7.95 6.33 -3.38
C HIS A 66 6.97 7.37 -2.84
N PRO A 67 7.39 8.63 -2.63
CA PRO A 67 6.45 9.68 -2.29
C PRO A 67 5.60 10.04 -3.51
N VAL A 68 4.29 10.14 -3.32
CA VAL A 68 3.33 10.46 -4.38
C VAL A 68 2.65 11.77 -4.03
N LYS A 69 2.61 12.71 -4.98
CA LYS A 69 1.90 13.97 -4.79
C LYS A 69 0.39 13.74 -4.78
N GLY A 70 -0.30 14.50 -3.93
CA GLY A 70 -1.73 14.38 -3.75
C GLY A 70 -2.53 14.51 -5.05
N PHE A 71 -3.61 13.76 -5.14
CA PHE A 71 -4.51 13.83 -6.27
C PHE A 71 -5.29 15.13 -6.31
N ARG A 72 -5.59 15.54 -7.53
CA ARG A 72 -6.63 16.52 -7.80
C ARG A 72 -7.95 15.78 -7.95
N GLY A 73 -9.00 16.27 -7.29
CA GLY A 73 -10.33 15.71 -7.37
C GLY A 73 -10.78 15.01 -6.08
N ASP A 74 -12.06 14.66 -6.06
CA ASP A 74 -12.65 14.01 -4.92
C ASP A 74 -12.33 12.50 -4.86
N LYS A 75 -12.65 11.89 -3.74
CA LYS A 75 -12.38 10.46 -3.48
C LYS A 75 -13.11 9.54 -4.46
N VAL A 76 -14.33 9.90 -4.85
CA VAL A 76 -15.13 9.13 -5.80
C VAL A 76 -14.47 9.13 -7.18
N ALA A 77 -14.02 10.30 -7.64
CA ALA A 77 -13.33 10.41 -8.92
C ALA A 77 -12.02 9.59 -8.93
N ARG A 78 -11.26 9.64 -7.84
CA ARG A 78 -10.03 8.85 -7.70
C ARG A 78 -10.29 7.35 -7.79
N PHE A 79 -11.29 6.88 -7.07
CA PHE A 79 -11.66 5.45 -7.09
C PHE A 79 -12.17 5.03 -8.47
N ARG A 80 -13.00 5.86 -9.11
CA ARG A 80 -13.47 5.58 -10.48
C ARG A 80 -12.33 5.42 -11.48
N GLY A 81 -11.24 6.14 -11.27
CA GLY A 81 -10.06 6.06 -12.13
C GLY A 81 -9.39 4.68 -12.15
N ILE A 82 -9.61 3.85 -11.13
CA ILE A 82 -9.06 2.50 -11.08
C ILE A 82 -10.10 1.39 -11.26
N MET A 83 -11.38 1.73 -11.40
CA MET A 83 -12.44 0.71 -11.53
C MET A 83 -12.26 -0.18 -12.76
N GLY A 84 -11.78 0.38 -13.87
CA GLY A 84 -11.49 -0.39 -15.06
C GLY A 84 -10.45 -1.49 -14.84
N LEU A 85 -9.55 -1.30 -13.89
CA LEU A 85 -8.56 -2.31 -13.54
C LEU A 85 -9.19 -3.55 -12.92
N PHE A 86 -10.25 -3.38 -12.12
CA PHE A 86 -11.02 -4.51 -11.60
C PHE A 86 -11.74 -5.25 -12.71
N GLU A 87 -12.40 -4.51 -13.61
CA GLU A 87 -13.13 -5.09 -14.75
C GLU A 87 -12.19 -5.84 -15.68
N GLN A 88 -10.98 -5.36 -15.87
CA GLN A 88 -9.96 -5.98 -16.71
C GLN A 88 -9.16 -7.06 -15.98
N ARG A 89 -9.55 -7.38 -14.75
CA ARG A 89 -8.91 -8.41 -13.91
C ARG A 89 -7.43 -8.16 -13.65
N LYS A 90 -7.04 -6.89 -13.59
CA LYS A 90 -5.66 -6.50 -13.25
C LYS A 90 -5.45 -6.34 -11.75
N ILE A 91 -6.54 -6.23 -10.99
CA ILE A 91 -6.53 -6.28 -9.53
C ILE A 91 -7.15 -7.61 -9.10
N ILE A 92 -6.36 -8.45 -8.45
CA ILE A 92 -6.75 -9.78 -8.03
C ILE A 92 -6.48 -9.92 -6.54
N PHE A 93 -7.48 -10.42 -5.81
CA PHE A 93 -7.33 -10.68 -4.38
C PHE A 93 -6.93 -12.13 -4.14
N ASN A 94 -5.93 -12.31 -3.28
CA ASN A 94 -5.51 -13.64 -2.87
C ASN A 94 -6.51 -14.22 -1.89
N LYS A 95 -7.24 -15.27 -2.30
CA LYS A 95 -8.28 -15.91 -1.48
C LYS A 95 -7.74 -16.57 -0.20
N PHE A 96 -6.45 -16.84 -0.14
CA PHE A 96 -5.80 -17.46 1.02
C PHE A 96 -5.30 -16.44 2.03
N ARG A 97 -5.46 -15.15 1.76
CA ARG A 97 -5.03 -14.07 2.65
C ARG A 97 -6.23 -13.22 3.05
N LYS A 98 -6.28 -12.86 4.33
CA LYS A 98 -7.33 -11.96 4.81
C LYS A 98 -7.02 -10.54 4.37
N MET A 99 -7.92 -9.96 3.60
CA MET A 99 -7.86 -8.56 3.17
C MET A 99 -9.18 -7.86 3.49
N THR A 100 -9.80 -8.24 4.59
CA THR A 100 -11.15 -7.82 4.97
C THR A 100 -11.29 -6.31 5.09
N HIS A 101 -10.30 -5.64 5.64
CA HIS A 101 -10.34 -4.18 5.75
C HIS A 101 -10.46 -3.51 4.38
N LEU A 102 -9.67 -3.95 3.41
CA LEU A 102 -9.71 -3.41 2.06
C LEU A 102 -11.00 -3.76 1.33
N THR A 103 -11.39 -5.03 1.36
CA THR A 103 -12.59 -5.50 0.64
C THR A 103 -13.86 -4.88 1.21
N ASP A 104 -13.97 -4.73 2.52
CA ASP A 104 -15.12 -4.06 3.15
C ASP A 104 -15.19 -2.59 2.77
N GLU A 105 -14.07 -1.89 2.72
CA GLU A 105 -14.03 -0.50 2.29
C GLU A 105 -14.43 -0.35 0.81
N ILE A 106 -14.02 -1.27 -0.04
CA ILE A 106 -14.39 -1.27 -1.46
C ILE A 106 -15.91 -1.45 -1.61
N VAL A 107 -16.47 -2.45 -0.94
CA VAL A 107 -17.90 -2.76 -1.01
C VAL A 107 -18.75 -1.62 -0.47
N ASN A 108 -18.30 -0.96 0.59
CA ASN A 108 -19.03 0.12 1.26
C ASN A 108 -18.52 1.50 0.86
N PHE A 109 -17.80 1.60 -0.24
CA PHE A 109 -17.23 2.86 -0.67
C PHE A 109 -18.30 3.91 -0.94
N GLY A 110 -18.09 5.11 -0.41
CA GLY A 110 -19.05 6.23 -0.48
C GLY A 110 -20.11 6.22 0.62
N VAL A 111 -20.26 5.12 1.37
CA VAL A 111 -21.20 5.00 2.49
C VAL A 111 -20.45 4.97 3.82
N SER A 112 -19.34 4.25 3.87
CA SER A 112 -18.48 4.18 5.05
C SER A 112 -17.65 5.46 5.21
N SER A 113 -17.40 5.85 6.46
CA SER A 113 -16.47 6.94 6.80
C SER A 113 -15.01 6.51 6.70
N HIS A 114 -14.74 5.20 6.60
CA HIS A 114 -13.40 4.64 6.51
C HIS A 114 -13.08 4.26 5.07
N ASP A 115 -12.08 4.93 4.49
CA ASP A 115 -11.66 4.73 3.10
C ASP A 115 -10.14 4.76 2.92
N ASP A 116 -9.39 4.67 4.02
CA ASP A 116 -7.93 4.76 4.00
C ASP A 116 -7.27 3.64 3.17
N CYS A 117 -7.82 2.42 3.24
CA CYS A 117 -7.33 1.30 2.44
C CYS A 117 -7.61 1.49 0.95
N VAL A 118 -8.78 2.04 0.62
CA VAL A 118 -9.14 2.36 -0.77
C VAL A 118 -8.22 3.45 -1.30
N ASP A 119 -7.96 4.50 -0.53
CA ASP A 119 -7.01 5.53 -0.93
C ASP A 119 -5.61 4.95 -1.16
N ALA A 120 -5.14 4.09 -0.29
CA ALA A 120 -3.85 3.43 -0.47
C ALA A 120 -3.79 2.59 -1.76
N LEU A 121 -4.86 1.86 -2.07
CA LEU A 121 -4.96 1.10 -3.31
C LEU A 121 -4.93 2.02 -4.54
N VAL A 122 -5.65 3.13 -4.49
CA VAL A 122 -5.64 4.13 -5.57
C VAL A 122 -4.24 4.69 -5.79
N TRP A 123 -3.52 5.04 -4.71
CA TRP A 123 -2.14 5.51 -4.79
C TRP A 123 -1.23 4.48 -5.46
N LEU A 124 -1.33 3.23 -5.03
CA LEU A 124 -0.54 2.14 -5.60
C LEU A 124 -0.80 1.97 -7.10
N CYS A 125 -2.06 1.90 -7.50
CA CYS A 125 -2.44 1.73 -8.90
C CYS A 125 -1.95 2.88 -9.77
N ASN A 126 -2.11 4.11 -9.30
CA ASN A 126 -1.63 5.28 -10.05
C ASN A 126 -0.12 5.33 -10.14
N GLY A 127 0.58 4.98 -9.07
CA GLY A 127 2.03 4.88 -9.09
C GLY A 127 2.52 3.86 -10.12
N LEU A 128 1.91 2.68 -10.14
CA LEU A 128 2.25 1.63 -11.10
C LEU A 128 1.92 2.03 -12.54
N MET A 129 0.79 2.70 -12.77
CA MET A 129 0.40 3.20 -14.10
C MET A 129 1.37 4.27 -14.59
N THR A 130 1.76 5.20 -13.73
CA THR A 130 2.73 6.26 -14.07
C THR A 130 4.08 5.68 -14.48
N ARG A 131 4.47 4.55 -13.91
CA ARG A 131 5.73 3.88 -14.23
C ARG A 131 5.62 2.87 -15.38
N GLY A 132 4.47 2.76 -16.01
CA GLY A 132 4.24 1.80 -17.10
C GLY A 132 4.22 0.34 -16.63
N LYS A 133 4.05 0.08 -15.33
CA LYS A 133 3.97 -1.27 -14.76
C LYS A 133 2.55 -1.83 -14.76
N LEU A 134 1.57 -0.98 -14.94
CA LEU A 134 0.16 -1.31 -14.96
C LEU A 134 -0.51 -0.45 -16.01
N GLU A 135 -1.28 -1.06 -16.91
CA GLU A 135 -1.98 -0.36 -17.97
C GLU A 135 -3.48 -0.61 -17.90
N LEU A 136 -4.25 0.46 -18.08
CA LEU A 136 -5.68 0.38 -18.31
C LEU A 136 -5.92 0.31 -19.80
N GLU A 137 -6.52 -0.77 -20.28
CA GLU A 137 -6.82 -0.99 -21.68
C GLU A 137 -8.16 -0.33 -22.03
N TYR A 138 -8.17 0.43 -23.12
CA TYR A 138 -9.37 1.10 -23.61
C TYR A 138 -9.96 0.38 -24.84
#